data_9a1fe52c15b46fddb33059762a411661
#
_entry.id   9a1fe52c15b46fddb33059762a411661
#
_cell.length_a   1.000
_cell.length_b   1.000
_cell.length_c   1.000
_cell.angle_alpha   90.00
_cell.angle_beta   90.00
_cell.angle_gamma   90.00
#
_symmetry.space_group_name_H-M   'P 1'
#
loop_
_entity.id
_entity.type
_entity.pdbx_description
1 polymer ?
#
loop_
_entity_poly.entity_id
_entity_poly.type
_entity_poly.pdbx_seq_one_letter_code
_entity_poly.pdbx_strand_id
1 'polypeptide(L)'
;MPDYRSKTSTHGRNMAGARGLWRATGMKDEDFGKPIIAVVNSFTQFVPGHVHLKDLGQLVAREIEASGGVAKEFNTIAVDDGIAMGHDGMLYSLPSRDLIADSVEYMVNAHCADAMVCISNCDKITPGMLMAAMRLNIPVVFVSGGPMEAGKVKFRGNEKAIDLVDAMVVAADESYTDEEVEAFERSACPTCGSCSGMFTANSMNCLTEALGLSLPGNGSIVATHANREKLFLRAGRLVVELAKRYYEQNDDSILPRSIATKAAFENAMTLDIAMGGSTNTVLHLLAAAHEAEVDFTMDDIDNLSRKVPVLSKVAPAKSDVHMEDVHRAGGIMAILGELDRANLLTTSCSTVHEPTLKDALDKWDIIRTEDADVYEFYRSSPGGIPTQVAFSQNRYYSTLDGDRENGVIRNAEHAFSKDGGLAVLYGNIALDGCIVKTAGVDESILKFTGTARVFESQDSAVEAILDHKIVAGDIVVIRYEGPRGGPGMQEMLYPTSYLKSKGLGKDCALITDGRFSGGSSGLSIGHVSPEAAEGGAIGLVQDGDTIQIDIPNRTIHLDVDDATMAHRRTVQEAKGWHPEEERKRKVSKSLKIYALHSTSAAKGAVRVL
;
A
#
# COMPACT_ATOMS: atom_id res chain seq x y z
N MET A 1 -20.28 24.56 18.27
CA MET A 1 -18.94 24.00 18.56
C MET A 1 -19.14 22.67 19.25
N PRO A 2 -18.60 21.58 18.76
CA PRO A 2 -18.66 20.31 19.45
C PRO A 2 -17.80 20.35 20.74
N ASP A 3 -18.25 19.64 21.76
CA ASP A 3 -17.42 19.45 22.96
C ASP A 3 -16.32 18.42 22.69
N TYR A 4 -15.17 18.55 23.38
CA TYR A 4 -14.18 17.49 23.41
C TYR A 4 -14.82 16.17 23.83
N ARG A 5 -14.57 15.10 23.08
CA ARG A 5 -15.09 13.75 23.36
C ARG A 5 -14.61 13.28 24.73
N SER A 6 -13.36 13.61 25.09
CA SER A 6 -12.74 13.27 26.35
C SER A 6 -13.45 13.84 27.57
N LYS A 7 -14.30 14.87 27.43
CA LYS A 7 -15.16 15.37 28.51
C LYS A 7 -16.05 14.28 29.11
N THR A 8 -16.43 13.27 28.31
CA THR A 8 -17.21 12.12 28.76
C THR A 8 -16.59 11.42 29.98
N SER A 9 -15.27 11.30 30.03
CA SER A 9 -14.54 10.60 31.11
C SER A 9 -13.76 11.54 32.04
N THR A 10 -13.58 12.81 31.64
CA THR A 10 -12.78 13.79 32.39
C THR A 10 -13.60 14.79 33.19
N HIS A 11 -14.91 14.94 32.92
CA HIS A 11 -15.75 15.96 33.56
C HIS A 11 -16.92 15.33 34.33
N GLY A 12 -17.51 16.12 35.25
CA GLY A 12 -18.66 15.71 36.04
C GLY A 12 -18.33 14.91 37.30
N ARG A 13 -19.14 15.06 38.34
CA ARG A 13 -18.91 14.40 39.66
C ARG A 13 -18.96 12.88 39.57
N ASN A 14 -19.83 12.32 38.75
CA ASN A 14 -20.01 10.89 38.53
C ASN A 14 -18.80 10.23 37.80
N MET A 15 -17.93 11.01 37.15
CA MET A 15 -16.71 10.53 36.50
C MET A 15 -15.47 10.59 37.41
N ALA A 16 -15.64 10.72 38.72
CA ALA A 16 -14.53 10.74 39.68
C ALA A 16 -13.66 9.45 39.60
N GLY A 17 -14.29 8.30 39.40
CA GLY A 17 -13.57 7.02 39.21
C GLY A 17 -12.71 7.03 37.94
N ALA A 18 -13.26 7.45 36.81
CA ALA A 18 -12.51 7.57 35.55
C ALA A 18 -11.33 8.55 35.68
N ARG A 19 -11.55 9.72 36.30
CA ARG A 19 -10.44 10.66 36.57
C ARG A 19 -9.36 10.09 37.48
N GLY A 20 -9.75 9.27 38.47
CA GLY A 20 -8.79 8.55 39.32
C GLY A 20 -7.89 7.65 38.49
N LEU A 21 -8.46 6.90 37.53
CA LEU A 21 -7.71 6.06 36.60
C LEU A 21 -6.84 6.89 35.63
N TRP A 22 -7.36 7.99 35.09
CA TRP A 22 -6.56 8.91 34.27
C TRP A 22 -5.34 9.45 35.03
N ARG A 23 -5.49 9.79 36.34
CA ARG A 23 -4.37 10.18 37.20
C ARG A 23 -3.35 9.05 37.37
N ALA A 24 -3.81 7.81 37.50
CA ALA A 24 -2.93 6.64 37.59
C ALA A 24 -2.15 6.40 36.29
N THR A 25 -2.61 6.92 35.14
CA THR A 25 -1.86 6.94 33.87
C THR A 25 -0.95 8.16 33.71
N GLY A 26 -0.79 8.99 34.75
CA GLY A 26 0.12 10.14 34.77
C GLY A 26 -0.52 11.49 34.47
N MET A 27 -1.85 11.61 34.24
CA MET A 27 -2.51 12.89 34.06
C MET A 27 -2.51 13.71 35.37
N LYS A 28 -2.17 14.98 35.25
CA LYS A 28 -2.14 15.96 36.34
C LYS A 28 -3.38 16.85 36.31
N ASP A 29 -3.53 17.71 37.33
CA ASP A 29 -4.68 18.61 37.42
C ASP A 29 -4.78 19.56 36.21
N GLU A 30 -3.66 20.06 35.74
CA GLU A 30 -3.58 20.97 34.60
C GLU A 30 -3.88 20.31 33.24
N ASP A 31 -4.00 18.97 33.18
CA ASP A 31 -4.27 18.23 31.95
C ASP A 31 -5.77 18.04 31.68
N PHE A 32 -6.58 18.14 32.76
CA PHE A 32 -8.03 18.02 32.60
C PHE A 32 -8.60 19.25 31.91
N GLY A 33 -9.20 19.03 30.74
CA GLY A 33 -9.73 20.07 29.86
C GLY A 33 -8.91 20.31 28.60
N LYS A 34 -7.70 19.76 28.50
CA LYS A 34 -6.94 19.68 27.26
C LYS A 34 -7.45 18.55 26.38
N PRO A 35 -7.27 18.61 25.04
CA PRO A 35 -7.60 17.51 24.16
C PRO A 35 -6.74 16.28 24.45
N ILE A 36 -7.34 15.10 24.53
CA ILE A 36 -6.64 13.83 24.62
C ILE A 36 -6.37 13.31 23.21
N ILE A 37 -5.10 13.21 22.86
CA ILE A 37 -4.63 12.79 21.54
C ILE A 37 -4.14 11.34 21.62
N ALA A 38 -4.75 10.46 20.85
CA ALA A 38 -4.28 9.10 20.68
C ALA A 38 -3.03 9.05 19.80
N VAL A 39 -1.92 8.55 20.31
CA VAL A 39 -0.77 8.20 19.48
C VAL A 39 -0.92 6.73 19.09
N VAL A 40 -1.45 6.53 17.89
CA VAL A 40 -1.72 5.21 17.33
C VAL A 40 -0.44 4.70 16.67
N ASN A 41 0.35 3.93 17.42
CA ASN A 41 1.61 3.37 16.96
C ASN A 41 1.42 1.93 16.46
N SER A 42 2.41 1.41 15.75
CA SER A 42 2.44 0.03 15.24
C SER A 42 3.81 -0.64 15.45
N PHE A 43 4.52 -0.24 16.48
CA PHE A 43 5.80 -0.83 16.84
C PHE A 43 5.70 -2.35 17.02
N THR A 44 6.64 -3.06 16.43
CA THR A 44 6.89 -4.49 16.64
C THR A 44 8.33 -4.84 16.27
N GLN A 45 8.87 -5.90 16.84
CA GLN A 45 10.18 -6.46 16.47
C GLN A 45 10.10 -7.45 15.31
N PHE A 46 8.90 -7.80 14.85
CA PHE A 46 8.69 -8.74 13.74
C PHE A 46 8.76 -8.10 12.35
N VAL A 47 8.75 -6.76 12.24
CA VAL A 47 8.63 -6.05 10.96
C VAL A 47 9.78 -5.04 10.82
N PRO A 48 10.68 -5.19 9.82
CA PRO A 48 11.81 -4.26 9.62
C PRO A 48 11.38 -2.79 9.53
N GLY A 49 10.23 -2.54 8.91
CA GLY A 49 9.62 -1.21 8.81
C GLY A 49 9.10 -0.63 10.13
N HIS A 50 9.06 -1.42 11.21
CA HIS A 50 8.43 -1.04 12.48
C HIS A 50 9.35 -1.13 13.71
N VAL A 51 10.53 -1.75 13.58
CA VAL A 51 11.46 -1.93 14.72
C VAL A 51 11.90 -0.62 15.38
N HIS A 52 11.94 0.47 14.61
CA HIS A 52 12.35 1.79 15.07
C HIS A 52 11.19 2.67 15.57
N LEU A 53 9.93 2.25 15.42
CA LEU A 53 8.76 3.07 15.76
C LEU A 53 8.53 3.25 17.26
N LYS A 54 9.12 2.40 18.10
CA LYS A 54 8.95 2.46 19.57
C LYS A 54 9.24 3.84 20.13
N ASP A 55 10.41 4.38 19.81
CA ASP A 55 10.84 5.67 20.36
C ASP A 55 10.19 6.85 19.64
N LEU A 56 9.69 6.65 18.42
CA LEU A 56 9.02 7.68 17.64
C LEU A 56 7.63 8.02 18.18
N GLY A 57 6.92 7.05 18.75
CA GLY A 57 5.67 7.32 19.48
C GLY A 57 5.90 8.25 20.67
N GLN A 58 6.97 8.02 21.44
CA GLN A 58 7.34 8.88 22.57
C GLN A 58 7.85 10.27 22.12
N LEU A 59 8.49 10.36 20.96
CA LEU A 59 8.87 11.65 20.36
C LEU A 59 7.63 12.49 20.05
N VAL A 60 6.66 11.91 19.37
CA VAL A 60 5.38 12.57 19.04
C VAL A 60 4.60 12.92 20.30
N ALA A 61 4.58 12.03 21.31
CA ALA A 61 3.89 12.27 22.58
C ALA A 61 4.42 13.51 23.30
N ARG A 62 5.75 13.66 23.41
CA ARG A 62 6.36 14.85 24.00
C ARG A 62 6.00 16.13 23.25
N GLU A 63 5.93 16.08 21.92
CA GLU A 63 5.58 17.25 21.12
C GLU A 63 4.10 17.64 21.24
N ILE A 64 3.20 16.65 21.36
CA ILE A 64 1.78 16.88 21.66
C ILE A 64 1.63 17.58 23.02
N GLU A 65 2.34 17.09 24.05
CA GLU A 65 2.30 17.68 25.39
C GLU A 65 2.85 19.12 25.40
N ALA A 66 3.96 19.35 24.69
CA ALA A 66 4.55 20.69 24.54
C ALA A 66 3.60 21.65 23.80
N SER A 67 2.74 21.15 22.92
CA SER A 67 1.75 21.93 22.15
C SER A 67 0.41 22.12 22.89
N GLY A 68 0.29 21.57 24.11
CA GLY A 68 -0.86 21.75 24.98
C GLY A 68 -1.96 20.69 24.82
N GLY A 69 -1.65 19.53 24.27
CA GLY A 69 -2.48 18.31 24.30
C GLY A 69 -2.08 17.36 25.43
N VAL A 70 -2.80 16.25 25.56
CA VAL A 70 -2.48 15.11 26.41
C VAL A 70 -2.28 13.90 25.52
N ALA A 71 -1.05 13.38 25.42
CA ALA A 71 -0.74 12.22 24.61
C ALA A 71 -1.06 10.91 25.32
N LYS A 72 -1.71 9.98 24.62
CA LYS A 72 -1.91 8.59 25.10
C LYS A 72 -1.56 7.63 23.97
N GLU A 73 -0.45 6.91 24.14
CA GLU A 73 0.06 5.98 23.14
C GLU A 73 -0.49 4.57 23.36
N PHE A 74 -0.80 3.90 22.26
CA PHE A 74 -1.02 2.46 22.19
C PHE A 74 -0.50 1.90 20.86
N ASN A 75 -0.27 0.59 20.82
CA ASN A 75 0.16 -0.09 19.61
C ASN A 75 -0.95 -0.99 19.08
N THR A 76 -1.17 -0.95 17.75
CA THR A 76 -1.86 -2.01 17.04
C THR A 76 -0.87 -3.08 16.58
N ILE A 77 -1.38 -4.20 16.06
CA ILE A 77 -0.54 -5.24 15.46
C ILE A 77 0.06 -4.79 14.13
N ALA A 78 1.14 -5.44 13.73
CA ALA A 78 1.68 -5.37 12.38
C ALA A 78 2.15 -6.76 11.94
N VAL A 79 1.75 -7.17 10.73
CA VAL A 79 2.20 -8.40 10.07
C VAL A 79 3.17 -8.00 8.96
N ASP A 80 4.30 -8.69 8.85
CA ASP A 80 5.26 -8.47 7.77
C ASP A 80 4.91 -9.34 6.57
N ASP A 81 4.57 -8.71 5.46
CA ASP A 81 4.21 -9.41 4.23
C ASP A 81 5.43 -10.13 3.61
N GLY A 82 6.63 -9.54 3.72
CA GLY A 82 7.86 -10.14 3.20
C GLY A 82 8.24 -11.43 3.93
N ILE A 83 8.20 -11.42 5.26
CA ILE A 83 8.49 -12.61 6.09
C ILE A 83 7.39 -13.66 5.94
N ALA A 84 6.14 -13.25 5.75
CA ALA A 84 5.00 -14.15 5.57
C ALA A 84 4.89 -14.71 4.14
N MET A 85 5.64 -14.17 3.18
CA MET A 85 5.56 -14.53 1.77
C MET A 85 5.92 -16.00 1.53
N GLY A 86 5.12 -16.69 0.72
CA GLY A 86 5.38 -18.07 0.29
C GLY A 86 5.01 -19.16 1.29
N HIS A 87 4.31 -18.83 2.37
CA HIS A 87 3.77 -19.82 3.31
C HIS A 87 2.43 -19.36 3.92
N ASP A 88 1.76 -20.23 4.70
CA ASP A 88 0.44 -19.99 5.30
C ASP A 88 0.33 -18.72 6.18
N GLY A 89 1.45 -18.15 6.62
CA GLY A 89 1.50 -16.86 7.33
C GLY A 89 0.92 -15.72 6.51
N MET A 90 1.02 -15.79 5.18
CA MET A 90 0.52 -14.77 4.27
C MET A 90 -1.00 -14.64 4.26
N LEU A 91 -1.73 -15.68 4.67
CA LEU A 91 -3.18 -15.65 4.84
C LEU A 91 -3.63 -14.60 5.88
N TYR A 92 -2.77 -14.27 6.85
CA TYR A 92 -3.06 -13.31 7.91
C TYR A 92 -2.80 -11.85 7.52
N SER A 93 -2.09 -11.61 6.42
CA SER A 93 -1.70 -10.27 5.99
C SER A 93 -2.93 -9.38 5.73
N LEU A 94 -3.73 -9.63 4.69
CA LEU A 94 -4.88 -8.78 4.37
C LEU A 94 -5.94 -8.71 5.48
N PRO A 95 -6.31 -9.81 6.16
CA PRO A 95 -7.24 -9.74 7.29
C PRO A 95 -6.75 -8.88 8.46
N SER A 96 -5.43 -8.73 8.63
CA SER A 96 -4.87 -7.85 9.67
C SER A 96 -5.23 -6.38 9.45
N ARG A 97 -5.44 -5.93 8.22
CA ARG A 97 -5.90 -4.58 7.88
C ARG A 97 -7.20 -4.23 8.61
N ASP A 98 -8.20 -5.09 8.50
CA ASP A 98 -9.49 -4.89 9.16
C ASP A 98 -9.39 -5.00 10.69
N LEU A 99 -8.55 -5.91 11.19
CA LEU A 99 -8.31 -6.04 12.63
C LEU A 99 -7.57 -4.81 13.20
N ILE A 100 -6.66 -4.22 12.44
CA ILE A 100 -6.00 -2.96 12.79
C ILE A 100 -7.05 -1.84 12.89
N ALA A 101 -7.92 -1.71 11.89
CA ALA A 101 -8.99 -0.73 11.90
C ALA A 101 -9.89 -0.88 13.13
N ASP A 102 -10.32 -2.10 13.44
CA ASP A 102 -11.11 -2.40 14.64
C ASP A 102 -10.37 -2.04 15.92
N SER A 103 -9.10 -2.42 16.05
CA SER A 103 -8.32 -2.17 17.27
C SER A 103 -8.18 -0.67 17.57
N VAL A 104 -7.97 0.14 16.53
CA VAL A 104 -7.89 1.61 16.65
C VAL A 104 -9.25 2.18 17.03
N GLU A 105 -10.32 1.74 16.37
CA GLU A 105 -11.68 2.16 16.66
C GLU A 105 -12.07 1.84 18.11
N TYR A 106 -11.78 0.63 18.60
CA TYR A 106 -12.01 0.22 19.99
C TYR A 106 -11.31 1.12 20.98
N MET A 107 -10.01 1.35 20.79
CA MET A 107 -9.21 2.15 21.73
C MET A 107 -9.68 3.60 21.77
N VAL A 108 -9.88 4.21 20.61
CA VAL A 108 -10.27 5.62 20.49
C VAL A 108 -11.68 5.86 21.01
N ASN A 109 -12.64 4.99 20.68
CA ASN A 109 -14.03 5.13 21.13
C ASN A 109 -14.19 4.81 22.62
N ALA A 110 -13.59 3.73 23.11
CA ALA A 110 -13.70 3.36 24.53
C ALA A 110 -13.11 4.42 25.47
N HIS A 111 -12.04 5.10 25.06
CA HIS A 111 -11.36 6.12 25.86
C HIS A 111 -11.72 7.55 25.46
N CYS A 112 -12.60 7.71 24.46
CA CYS A 112 -13.09 9.01 23.97
C CYS A 112 -11.96 9.98 23.62
N ALA A 113 -10.91 9.52 22.89
CA ALA A 113 -9.88 10.41 22.42
C ALA A 113 -10.41 11.43 21.42
N ASP A 114 -9.86 12.64 21.44
CA ASP A 114 -10.35 13.79 20.67
C ASP A 114 -9.76 13.86 19.27
N ALA A 115 -8.52 13.40 19.11
CA ALA A 115 -7.82 13.36 17.84
C ALA A 115 -6.78 12.25 17.87
N MET A 116 -6.11 11.96 16.74
CA MET A 116 -5.09 10.92 16.69
C MET A 116 -3.94 11.25 15.74
N VAL A 117 -2.74 10.76 16.07
CA VAL A 117 -1.61 10.64 15.15
C VAL A 117 -1.42 9.17 14.82
N CYS A 118 -1.42 8.83 13.54
CA CYS A 118 -1.21 7.47 13.06
C CYS A 118 0.23 7.28 12.64
N ILE A 119 0.98 6.46 13.39
CA ILE A 119 2.37 6.09 13.09
C ILE A 119 2.35 4.69 12.47
N SER A 120 2.38 4.64 11.16
CA SER A 120 2.33 3.42 10.35
C SER A 120 3.58 3.29 9.49
N ASN A 121 3.75 2.19 8.79
CA ASN A 121 4.78 2.10 7.75
C ASN A 121 4.52 1.02 6.70
N CYS A 122 4.17 -0.22 7.10
CA CYS A 122 4.06 -1.35 6.19
C CYS A 122 2.64 -1.59 5.65
N ASP A 123 2.54 -2.56 4.77
CA ASP A 123 1.51 -2.83 3.77
C ASP A 123 0.07 -2.73 4.25
N LYS A 124 -0.28 -3.36 5.35
CA LYS A 124 -1.68 -3.43 5.85
C LYS A 124 -1.95 -2.46 6.97
N ILE A 125 -0.89 -1.91 7.57
CA ILE A 125 -0.99 -1.03 8.74
C ILE A 125 -1.49 0.35 8.33
N THR A 126 -0.85 0.95 7.31
CA THR A 126 -1.28 2.26 6.78
C THR A 126 -2.73 2.23 6.31
N PRO A 127 -3.19 1.28 5.48
CA PRO A 127 -4.60 1.24 5.09
C PRO A 127 -5.54 0.86 6.24
N GLY A 128 -5.13 0.02 7.19
CA GLY A 128 -5.94 -0.29 8.38
C GLY A 128 -6.18 0.93 9.26
N MET A 129 -5.15 1.73 9.51
CA MET A 129 -5.28 3.00 10.23
C MET A 129 -6.10 4.03 9.42
N LEU A 130 -5.98 4.03 8.08
CA LEU A 130 -6.77 4.90 7.21
C LEU A 130 -8.27 4.56 7.28
N MET A 131 -8.63 3.27 7.25
CA MET A 131 -10.00 2.82 7.47
C MET A 131 -10.53 3.28 8.84
N ALA A 132 -9.74 3.14 9.92
CA ALA A 132 -10.12 3.62 11.24
C ALA A 132 -10.32 5.13 11.27
N ALA A 133 -9.46 5.90 10.59
CA ALA A 133 -9.59 7.36 10.49
C ALA A 133 -10.91 7.76 9.83
N MET A 134 -11.31 7.05 8.77
CA MET A 134 -12.59 7.29 8.09
C MET A 134 -13.79 6.93 8.96
N ARG A 135 -13.75 5.80 9.69
CA ARG A 135 -14.82 5.40 10.62
C ARG A 135 -15.01 6.41 11.75
N LEU A 136 -13.91 6.80 12.39
CA LEU A 136 -13.91 7.68 13.57
C LEU A 136 -14.23 9.13 13.24
N ASN A 137 -13.81 9.61 12.08
CA ASN A 137 -13.98 10.96 11.58
C ASN A 137 -13.65 12.05 12.62
N ILE A 138 -12.51 11.90 13.29
CA ILE A 138 -11.92 12.88 14.21
C ILE A 138 -10.62 13.42 13.62
N PRO A 139 -10.11 14.59 14.05
CA PRO A 139 -8.87 15.14 13.52
C PRO A 139 -7.73 14.13 13.54
N VAL A 140 -7.02 13.97 12.42
CA VAL A 140 -5.94 12.98 12.27
C VAL A 140 -4.77 13.53 11.47
N VAL A 141 -3.57 13.07 11.81
CA VAL A 141 -2.36 13.27 11.00
C VAL A 141 -1.66 11.92 10.85
N PHE A 142 -1.29 11.55 9.62
CA PHE A 142 -0.46 10.38 9.34
C PHE A 142 1.01 10.77 9.27
N VAL A 143 1.86 9.96 9.89
CA VAL A 143 3.32 10.04 9.76
C VAL A 143 3.89 8.64 9.71
N SER A 144 4.53 8.28 8.60
CA SER A 144 5.09 6.93 8.41
C SER A 144 6.52 6.82 8.94
N GLY A 145 6.93 5.58 9.25
CA GLY A 145 8.31 5.27 9.64
C GLY A 145 9.35 5.52 8.53
N GLY A 146 8.91 5.58 7.28
CA GLY A 146 9.72 5.84 6.10
C GLY A 146 10.29 4.60 5.41
N PRO A 147 10.69 4.73 4.14
CA PRO A 147 11.37 3.67 3.41
C PRO A 147 12.77 3.40 3.95
N MET A 148 13.24 2.15 3.81
CA MET A 148 14.65 1.81 4.03
C MET A 148 15.50 2.34 2.87
N GLU A 149 16.81 2.43 3.11
CA GLU A 149 17.80 2.69 2.05
C GLU A 149 17.89 1.47 1.11
N ALA A 150 18.21 1.71 -0.17
CA ALA A 150 18.46 0.63 -1.11
C ALA A 150 19.68 -0.21 -0.68
N GLY A 151 19.59 -1.52 -0.83
CA GLY A 151 20.69 -2.43 -0.62
C GLY A 151 21.79 -2.24 -1.66
N LYS A 152 23.03 -2.57 -1.32
CA LYS A 152 24.16 -2.55 -2.24
C LYS A 152 25.00 -3.80 -2.10
N VAL A 153 25.20 -4.52 -3.19
CA VAL A 153 26.03 -5.71 -3.23
C VAL A 153 27.14 -5.56 -4.26
N LYS A 154 28.35 -6.02 -3.90
CA LYS A 154 29.44 -6.19 -4.86
C LYS A 154 29.32 -7.57 -5.50
N PHE A 155 28.99 -7.60 -6.76
CA PHE A 155 28.75 -8.83 -7.50
C PHE A 155 29.54 -8.86 -8.80
N ARG A 156 30.38 -9.91 -8.97
CA ARG A 156 31.23 -10.13 -10.16
C ARG A 156 32.00 -8.88 -10.60
N GLY A 157 32.53 -8.12 -9.61
CA GLY A 157 33.37 -6.93 -9.83
C GLY A 157 32.61 -5.60 -9.96
N ASN A 158 31.28 -5.61 -9.98
CA ASN A 158 30.44 -4.41 -10.04
C ASN A 158 29.66 -4.21 -8.73
N GLU A 159 29.40 -2.96 -8.37
CA GLU A 159 28.42 -2.62 -7.32
C GLU A 159 27.04 -2.51 -7.96
N LYS A 160 26.05 -3.20 -7.36
CA LYS A 160 24.65 -3.19 -7.80
C LYS A 160 23.76 -2.75 -6.66
N ALA A 161 22.83 -1.84 -6.92
CA ALA A 161 21.70 -1.57 -6.03
C ALA A 161 20.73 -2.76 -6.10
N ILE A 162 20.21 -3.17 -4.95
CA ILE A 162 19.34 -4.34 -4.83
C ILE A 162 18.23 -4.09 -3.79
N ASP A 163 17.21 -4.91 -3.88
CA ASP A 163 16.13 -4.98 -2.91
C ASP A 163 15.78 -6.44 -2.55
N LEU A 164 14.72 -6.64 -1.76
CA LEU A 164 14.23 -7.95 -1.36
C LEU A 164 13.95 -8.88 -2.54
N VAL A 165 13.39 -8.35 -3.64
CA VAL A 165 13.03 -9.15 -4.83
C VAL A 165 14.26 -9.66 -5.55
N ASP A 166 15.33 -8.86 -5.61
CA ASP A 166 16.62 -9.32 -6.18
C ASP A 166 17.16 -10.54 -5.42
N ALA A 167 17.11 -10.53 -4.08
CA ALA A 167 17.54 -11.67 -3.28
C ALA A 167 16.70 -12.92 -3.56
N MET A 168 15.37 -12.77 -3.69
CA MET A 168 14.46 -13.89 -4.01
C MET A 168 14.71 -14.46 -5.41
N VAL A 169 14.92 -13.60 -6.41
CA VAL A 169 15.20 -14.03 -7.79
C VAL A 169 16.54 -14.77 -7.88
N VAL A 170 17.57 -14.25 -7.22
CA VAL A 170 18.91 -14.87 -7.18
C VAL A 170 18.87 -16.22 -6.47
N ALA A 171 18.13 -16.34 -5.38
CA ALA A 171 17.97 -17.61 -4.65
C ALA A 171 17.24 -18.70 -5.47
N ALA A 172 16.46 -18.32 -6.47
CA ALA A 172 15.74 -19.25 -7.35
C ALA A 172 16.51 -19.61 -8.63
N ASP A 173 17.64 -18.97 -8.89
CA ASP A 173 18.46 -19.16 -10.09
C ASP A 173 19.67 -20.03 -9.78
N GLU A 174 19.66 -21.26 -10.30
CA GLU A 174 20.72 -22.28 -10.11
C GLU A 174 22.10 -21.85 -10.66
N SER A 175 22.20 -20.76 -11.41
CA SER A 175 23.47 -20.22 -11.92
C SER A 175 24.27 -19.44 -10.88
N TYR A 176 23.68 -19.17 -9.70
CA TYR A 176 24.34 -18.51 -8.57
C TYR A 176 24.83 -19.54 -7.56
N THR A 177 25.98 -19.28 -6.94
CA THR A 177 26.48 -20.11 -5.84
C THR A 177 25.80 -19.71 -4.52
N ASP A 178 25.84 -20.60 -3.52
CA ASP A 178 25.29 -20.31 -2.18
C ASP A 178 25.95 -19.07 -1.56
N GLU A 179 27.25 -18.84 -1.79
CA GLU A 179 27.96 -17.66 -1.29
C GLU A 179 27.48 -16.37 -1.99
N GLU A 180 27.16 -16.44 -3.29
CA GLU A 180 26.58 -15.31 -4.02
C GLU A 180 25.17 -14.99 -3.49
N VAL A 181 24.33 -16.00 -3.28
CA VAL A 181 22.99 -15.86 -2.68
C VAL A 181 23.08 -15.22 -1.29
N GLU A 182 23.99 -15.71 -0.43
CA GLU A 182 24.19 -15.15 0.92
C GLU A 182 24.65 -13.68 0.87
N ALA A 183 25.45 -13.29 -0.11
CA ALA A 183 25.87 -11.89 -0.28
C ALA A 183 24.68 -10.97 -0.62
N PHE A 184 23.74 -11.43 -1.47
CA PHE A 184 22.50 -10.71 -1.76
C PHE A 184 21.61 -10.63 -0.52
N GLU A 185 21.37 -11.75 0.18
CA GLU A 185 20.57 -11.82 1.41
C GLU A 185 21.04 -10.81 2.47
N ARG A 186 22.35 -10.75 2.74
CA ARG A 186 22.96 -9.84 3.71
C ARG A 186 22.86 -8.36 3.33
N SER A 187 22.65 -8.07 2.05
CA SER A 187 22.71 -6.71 1.50
C SER A 187 21.35 -6.13 1.13
N ALA A 188 20.34 -6.96 0.90
CA ALA A 188 19.06 -6.56 0.31
C ALA A 188 18.25 -5.59 1.19
N CYS A 189 18.31 -5.74 2.51
CA CYS A 189 17.54 -4.95 3.48
C CYS A 189 18.47 -4.34 4.54
N PRO A 190 19.23 -3.26 4.21
CA PRO A 190 20.34 -2.80 5.05
C PRO A 190 19.91 -1.99 6.28
N THR A 191 18.72 -1.38 6.26
CA THR A 191 18.31 -0.44 7.32
C THR A 191 16.91 -0.72 7.84
N CYS A 192 16.53 -0.07 8.96
CA CYS A 192 15.12 0.05 9.31
C CYS A 192 14.37 0.82 8.21
N GLY A 193 13.06 0.62 8.15
CA GLY A 193 12.18 1.23 7.17
C GLY A 193 11.34 0.20 6.43
N SER A 194 10.34 0.67 5.68
CA SER A 194 9.59 -0.15 4.73
C SER A 194 10.48 -0.50 3.53
N CYS A 195 9.96 -1.21 2.52
CA CYS A 195 10.74 -1.55 1.33
C CYS A 195 11.43 -0.33 0.69
N SER A 196 12.57 -0.52 0.04
CA SER A 196 13.27 0.58 -0.68
C SER A 196 12.64 0.94 -2.02
N GLY A 197 11.85 0.03 -2.63
CA GLY A 197 11.15 0.23 -3.90
C GLY A 197 9.69 0.67 -3.74
N MET A 198 8.96 0.78 -4.87
CA MET A 198 7.54 1.14 -4.92
C MET A 198 6.66 -0.11 -4.76
N PHE A 199 6.76 -0.73 -3.59
CA PHE A 199 5.89 -1.81 -3.15
C PHE A 199 4.67 -1.25 -2.41
N THR A 200 3.80 -2.10 -1.91
CA THR A 200 2.53 -1.69 -1.30
C THR A 200 2.72 -0.71 -0.12
N ALA A 201 3.70 -0.96 0.75
CA ALA A 201 4.00 -0.12 1.90
C ALA A 201 4.27 1.33 1.49
N ASN A 202 5.23 1.53 0.59
CA ASN A 202 5.59 2.88 0.11
C ASN A 202 4.47 3.49 -0.73
N SER A 203 3.79 2.71 -1.58
CA SER A 203 2.64 3.20 -2.32
C SER A 203 1.60 3.79 -1.37
N MET A 204 1.19 3.07 -0.31
CA MET A 204 0.21 3.58 0.64
C MET A 204 0.71 4.81 1.42
N ASN A 205 1.99 4.86 1.80
CA ASN A 205 2.58 6.04 2.46
C ASN A 205 2.60 7.28 1.53
N CYS A 206 2.82 7.08 0.23
CA CYS A 206 2.70 8.14 -0.78
C CYS A 206 1.25 8.58 -0.99
N LEU A 207 0.31 7.63 -0.99
CA LEU A 207 -1.11 7.93 -1.20
C LEU A 207 -1.72 8.73 -0.04
N THR A 208 -1.21 8.60 1.20
CA THR A 208 -1.64 9.47 2.31
C THR A 208 -1.24 10.93 2.10
N GLU A 209 -0.15 11.23 1.35
CA GLU A 209 0.18 12.60 0.93
C GLU A 209 -0.84 13.12 -0.10
N ALA A 210 -1.14 12.33 -1.12
CA ALA A 210 -2.09 12.71 -2.16
C ALA A 210 -3.53 12.86 -1.65
N LEU A 211 -3.92 12.04 -0.65
CA LEU A 211 -5.19 12.18 0.06
C LEU A 211 -5.24 13.43 0.96
N GLY A 212 -4.12 14.10 1.20
CA GLY A 212 -4.04 15.27 2.05
C GLY A 212 -3.99 14.99 3.55
N LEU A 213 -3.72 13.75 3.99
CA LEU A 213 -3.76 13.33 5.40
C LEU A 213 -2.37 13.21 6.05
N SER A 214 -1.28 13.36 5.29
CA SER A 214 0.09 13.36 5.79
C SER A 214 0.88 14.57 5.30
N LEU A 215 2.09 14.71 5.83
CA LEU A 215 2.99 15.83 5.49
C LEU A 215 3.80 15.50 4.23
N PRO A 216 4.20 16.51 3.43
CA PRO A 216 5.11 16.34 2.31
C PRO A 216 6.41 15.63 2.70
N GLY A 217 6.83 14.66 1.89
CA GLY A 217 7.99 13.81 2.15
C GLY A 217 7.69 12.57 2.99
N ASN A 218 6.45 12.40 3.45
CA ASN A 218 6.04 11.25 4.26
C ASN A 218 6.38 9.90 3.58
N GLY A 219 6.09 9.75 2.29
CA GLY A 219 6.33 8.53 1.54
C GLY A 219 7.75 8.37 1.00
N SER A 220 8.57 9.43 0.95
CA SER A 220 9.80 9.40 0.15
C SER A 220 11.11 9.54 0.93
N ILE A 221 11.17 10.30 2.05
CA ILE A 221 12.41 10.45 2.81
C ILE A 221 12.73 9.18 3.61
N VAL A 222 13.97 8.68 3.51
CA VAL A 222 14.38 7.43 4.16
C VAL A 222 14.31 7.50 5.70
N ALA A 223 14.03 6.35 6.33
CA ALA A 223 13.86 6.23 7.78
C ALA A 223 15.08 6.66 8.59
N THR A 224 16.27 6.49 8.04
CA THR A 224 17.56 6.78 8.68
C THR A 224 17.92 8.25 8.68
N HIS A 225 17.32 9.09 7.82
CA HIS A 225 17.74 10.49 7.68
C HIS A 225 17.16 11.41 8.77
N ALA A 226 18.01 12.26 9.34
CA ALA A 226 17.65 13.19 10.42
C ALA A 226 16.50 14.15 10.06
N ASN A 227 16.35 14.57 8.79
CA ASN A 227 15.25 15.43 8.36
C ASN A 227 13.88 14.77 8.54
N ARG A 228 13.80 13.42 8.61
CA ARG A 228 12.53 12.74 8.89
C ARG A 228 12.00 13.01 10.29
N GLU A 229 12.87 13.24 11.28
CA GLU A 229 12.46 13.64 12.62
C GLU A 229 11.54 14.87 12.60
N LYS A 230 11.82 15.83 11.70
CA LYS A 230 11.00 17.04 11.54
C LYS A 230 9.54 16.75 11.21
N LEU A 231 9.26 15.63 10.48
CA LEU A 231 7.89 15.23 10.16
C LEU A 231 7.14 14.76 11.40
N PHE A 232 7.80 13.99 12.27
CA PHE A 232 7.21 13.51 13.53
C PHE A 232 6.91 14.67 14.49
N LEU A 233 7.85 15.60 14.66
CA LEU A 233 7.65 16.79 15.49
C LEU A 233 6.51 17.66 14.93
N ARG A 234 6.47 17.86 13.62
CA ARG A 234 5.40 18.65 13.00
C ARG A 234 4.04 17.95 13.11
N ALA A 235 3.96 16.63 12.95
CA ALA A 235 2.72 15.87 13.12
C ALA A 235 2.16 16.01 14.54
N GLY A 236 3.02 15.95 15.57
CA GLY A 236 2.64 16.16 16.97
C GLY A 236 2.06 17.55 17.24
N ARG A 237 2.65 18.61 16.68
CA ARG A 237 2.12 19.99 16.80
C ARG A 237 0.81 20.14 16.04
N LEU A 238 0.79 19.67 14.79
CA LEU A 238 -0.33 19.85 13.87
C LEU A 238 -1.61 19.18 14.39
N VAL A 239 -1.53 17.98 14.94
CA VAL A 239 -2.73 17.28 15.44
C VAL A 239 -3.41 18.03 16.58
N VAL A 240 -2.63 18.69 17.46
CA VAL A 240 -3.18 19.55 18.54
C VAL A 240 -3.84 20.79 17.96
N GLU A 241 -3.22 21.40 16.95
CA GLU A 241 -3.83 22.52 16.22
C GLU A 241 -5.15 22.13 15.56
N LEU A 242 -5.19 21.01 14.83
CA LEU A 242 -6.40 20.49 14.18
C LEU A 242 -7.50 20.17 15.21
N ALA A 243 -7.15 19.58 16.35
CA ALA A 243 -8.10 19.33 17.43
C ALA A 243 -8.73 20.65 17.92
N LYS A 244 -7.92 21.68 18.16
CA LYS A 244 -8.44 23.01 18.57
C LYS A 244 -9.29 23.66 17.48
N ARG A 245 -8.89 23.59 16.22
CA ARG A 245 -9.71 24.09 15.10
C ARG A 245 -11.10 23.46 15.09
N TYR A 246 -11.18 22.13 15.20
CA TYR A 246 -12.46 21.44 15.21
C TYR A 246 -13.29 21.78 16.46
N TYR A 247 -12.74 21.56 17.65
CA TYR A 247 -13.51 21.65 18.90
C TYR A 247 -13.72 23.09 19.39
N GLU A 248 -12.77 24.01 19.15
CA GLU A 248 -12.83 25.37 19.67
C GLU A 248 -13.26 26.41 18.62
N GLN A 249 -13.09 26.11 17.31
CA GLN A 249 -13.41 27.03 16.22
C GLN A 249 -14.53 26.51 15.32
N ASN A 250 -15.03 25.29 15.57
CA ASN A 250 -16.07 24.62 14.77
C ASN A 250 -15.69 24.44 13.29
N ASP A 251 -14.42 24.17 13.03
CA ASP A 251 -13.91 23.93 11.68
C ASP A 251 -13.92 22.43 11.36
N ASP A 252 -14.95 21.97 10.66
CA ASP A 252 -15.10 20.58 10.24
C ASP A 252 -14.40 20.27 8.91
N SER A 253 -13.83 21.28 8.24
CA SER A 253 -13.12 21.10 6.97
C SER A 253 -11.84 20.26 7.11
N ILE A 254 -11.32 20.14 8.34
CA ILE A 254 -10.10 19.40 8.65
C ILE A 254 -10.35 17.94 9.05
N LEU A 255 -11.58 17.51 9.08
CA LEU A 255 -11.93 16.12 9.40
C LEU A 255 -11.54 15.18 8.25
N PRO A 256 -11.17 13.91 8.53
CA PRO A 256 -10.76 12.96 7.51
C PRO A 256 -11.74 12.82 6.33
N ARG A 257 -13.05 12.71 6.60
CA ARG A 257 -14.06 12.60 5.54
C ARG A 257 -14.28 13.90 4.77
N SER A 258 -13.97 15.06 5.36
CA SER A 258 -14.01 16.35 4.66
C SER A 258 -12.82 16.53 3.72
N ILE A 259 -11.66 15.95 4.07
CA ILE A 259 -10.43 15.97 3.27
C ILE A 259 -10.47 14.88 2.20
N ALA A 260 -10.72 13.62 2.59
CA ALA A 260 -10.75 12.46 1.72
C ALA A 260 -12.06 12.35 0.93
N THR A 261 -12.35 13.36 0.13
CA THR A 261 -13.48 13.41 -0.80
C THR A 261 -13.25 12.50 -2.01
N LYS A 262 -14.28 12.27 -2.85
CA LYS A 262 -14.12 11.54 -4.11
C LYS A 262 -12.96 12.10 -4.95
N ALA A 263 -12.86 13.41 -5.08
CA ALA A 263 -11.78 14.05 -5.82
C ALA A 263 -10.38 13.77 -5.19
N ALA A 264 -10.29 13.67 -3.87
CA ALA A 264 -9.03 13.31 -3.20
C ALA A 264 -8.67 11.82 -3.45
N PHE A 265 -9.64 10.90 -3.46
CA PHE A 265 -9.43 9.51 -3.87
C PHE A 265 -9.00 9.40 -5.34
N GLU A 266 -9.61 10.18 -6.23
CA GLU A 266 -9.21 10.28 -7.64
C GLU A 266 -7.78 10.82 -7.78
N ASN A 267 -7.38 11.85 -7.03
CA ASN A 267 -6.01 12.36 -6.99
C ASN A 267 -5.03 11.28 -6.50
N ALA A 268 -5.38 10.55 -5.44
CA ALA A 268 -4.54 9.48 -4.91
C ALA A 268 -4.35 8.34 -5.93
N MET A 269 -5.43 7.90 -6.58
CA MET A 269 -5.35 6.89 -7.64
C MET A 269 -4.58 7.39 -8.86
N THR A 270 -4.72 8.67 -9.23
CA THR A 270 -3.96 9.32 -10.30
C THR A 270 -2.46 9.28 -9.99
N LEU A 271 -2.06 9.60 -8.75
CA LEU A 271 -0.68 9.43 -8.29
C LEU A 271 -0.20 7.98 -8.42
N ASP A 272 -1.00 7.03 -7.94
CA ASP A 272 -0.63 5.61 -7.94
C ASP A 272 -0.37 5.08 -9.36
N ILE A 273 -1.24 5.43 -10.29
CA ILE A 273 -1.11 5.10 -11.71
C ILE A 273 0.14 5.74 -12.32
N ALA A 274 0.42 7.01 -11.99
CA ALA A 274 1.55 7.77 -12.54
C ALA A 274 2.91 7.28 -12.03
N MET A 275 2.97 6.72 -10.84
CA MET A 275 4.22 6.17 -10.25
C MET A 275 4.34 4.65 -10.41
N GLY A 276 3.37 3.99 -11.05
CA GLY A 276 3.36 2.54 -11.23
C GLY A 276 3.33 1.81 -9.90
N GLY A 277 2.43 2.23 -9.00
CA GLY A 277 2.29 1.68 -7.66
C GLY A 277 1.85 0.22 -7.61
N SER A 278 1.59 -0.29 -6.43
CA SER A 278 1.17 -1.67 -6.20
C SER A 278 -0.30 -1.88 -6.59
N THR A 279 -0.63 -3.03 -7.18
CA THR A 279 -2.04 -3.41 -7.42
C THR A 279 -2.84 -3.53 -6.11
N ASN A 280 -2.18 -3.78 -4.97
CA ASN A 280 -2.83 -3.84 -3.66
C ASN A 280 -3.42 -2.50 -3.22
N THR A 281 -2.92 -1.37 -3.71
CA THR A 281 -3.47 -0.04 -3.42
C THR A 281 -4.91 0.10 -3.89
N VAL A 282 -5.29 -0.58 -4.97
CA VAL A 282 -6.69 -0.65 -5.43
C VAL A 282 -7.60 -1.19 -4.32
N LEU A 283 -7.23 -2.34 -3.71
CA LEU A 283 -7.99 -2.89 -2.58
C LEU A 283 -8.08 -1.92 -1.41
N HIS A 284 -6.98 -1.21 -1.13
CA HIS A 284 -6.87 -0.36 0.05
C HIS A 284 -7.59 0.96 -0.11
N LEU A 285 -7.56 1.57 -1.30
CA LEU A 285 -8.31 2.78 -1.59
C LEU A 285 -9.82 2.51 -1.64
N LEU A 286 -10.25 1.40 -2.27
CA LEU A 286 -11.65 0.97 -2.25
C LEU A 286 -12.14 0.72 -0.82
N ALA A 287 -11.32 0.09 0.03
CA ALA A 287 -11.66 -0.13 1.43
C ALA A 287 -11.76 1.18 2.22
N ALA A 288 -10.82 2.10 2.04
CA ALA A 288 -10.85 3.40 2.69
C ALA A 288 -12.04 4.25 2.21
N ALA A 289 -12.36 4.22 0.92
CA ALA A 289 -13.51 4.91 0.34
C ALA A 289 -14.84 4.34 0.89
N HIS A 290 -14.92 3.00 1.04
CA HIS A 290 -16.07 2.35 1.68
C HIS A 290 -16.30 2.89 3.10
N GLU A 291 -15.25 2.93 3.93
CA GLU A 291 -15.32 3.44 5.29
C GLU A 291 -15.57 4.97 5.37
N ALA A 292 -15.18 5.70 4.34
CA ALA A 292 -15.45 7.12 4.20
C ALA A 292 -16.86 7.42 3.66
N GLU A 293 -17.61 6.39 3.26
CA GLU A 293 -18.92 6.52 2.58
C GLU A 293 -18.81 7.29 1.24
N VAL A 294 -17.68 7.12 0.54
CA VAL A 294 -17.40 7.74 -0.76
C VAL A 294 -17.66 6.72 -1.88
N ASP A 295 -18.46 7.11 -2.87
CA ASP A 295 -18.70 6.30 -4.07
C ASP A 295 -17.51 6.38 -5.02
N PHE A 296 -16.49 5.55 -4.74
CA PHE A 296 -15.27 5.36 -5.54
C PHE A 296 -15.16 3.90 -5.92
N THR A 297 -15.08 3.61 -7.22
CA THR A 297 -15.32 2.28 -7.79
C THR A 297 -14.21 1.84 -8.75
N MET A 298 -14.26 0.57 -9.17
CA MET A 298 -13.38 0.04 -10.23
C MET A 298 -13.51 0.79 -11.56
N ASP A 299 -14.70 1.30 -11.88
CA ASP A 299 -14.93 2.10 -13.09
C ASP A 299 -14.22 3.45 -13.02
N ASP A 300 -14.19 4.09 -11.84
CA ASP A 300 -13.40 5.32 -11.62
C ASP A 300 -11.92 5.04 -11.86
N ILE A 301 -11.40 3.91 -11.36
CA ILE A 301 -10.01 3.50 -11.52
C ILE A 301 -9.68 3.23 -13.00
N ASP A 302 -10.55 2.51 -13.72
CA ASP A 302 -10.37 2.27 -15.17
C ASP A 302 -10.35 3.59 -15.95
N ASN A 303 -11.29 4.48 -15.66
CA ASN A 303 -11.37 5.79 -16.31
C ASN A 303 -10.10 6.64 -16.09
N LEU A 304 -9.53 6.62 -14.89
CA LEU A 304 -8.26 7.29 -14.57
C LEU A 304 -7.09 6.63 -15.30
N SER A 305 -7.01 5.30 -15.29
CA SER A 305 -5.91 4.55 -15.87
C SER A 305 -5.74 4.77 -17.39
N ARG A 306 -6.83 5.15 -18.08
CA ARG A 306 -6.82 5.48 -19.52
C ARG A 306 -6.27 6.87 -19.84
N LYS A 307 -6.13 7.75 -18.83
CA LYS A 307 -5.78 9.16 -19.03
C LYS A 307 -4.44 9.53 -18.43
N VAL A 308 -4.03 8.81 -17.39
CA VAL A 308 -2.87 9.13 -16.56
C VAL A 308 -1.62 8.46 -17.13
N PRO A 309 -0.59 9.22 -17.53
CA PRO A 309 0.68 8.66 -18.02
C PRO A 309 1.54 8.15 -16.85
N VAL A 310 2.49 7.25 -17.15
CA VAL A 310 3.52 6.81 -16.21
C VAL A 310 4.64 7.84 -16.15
N LEU A 311 4.74 8.58 -15.06
CA LEU A 311 5.71 9.66 -14.88
C LEU A 311 6.97 9.24 -14.11
N SER A 312 6.89 8.16 -13.33
CA SER A 312 8.03 7.61 -12.59
C SER A 312 8.01 6.09 -12.63
N LYS A 313 9.17 5.47 -12.78
CA LYS A 313 9.36 4.02 -12.65
C LYS A 313 10.38 3.78 -11.54
N VAL A 314 9.96 3.04 -10.53
CA VAL A 314 10.76 2.69 -9.34
C VAL A 314 10.85 1.17 -9.24
N ALA A 315 11.85 0.64 -8.58
CA ALA A 315 11.97 -0.81 -8.36
C ALA A 315 10.63 -1.40 -7.84
N PRO A 316 10.17 -2.51 -8.38
CA PRO A 316 10.84 -3.43 -9.31
C PRO A 316 10.67 -3.10 -10.80
N ALA A 317 9.87 -2.08 -11.16
CA ALA A 317 9.63 -1.71 -12.58
C ALA A 317 10.90 -1.15 -13.25
N LYS A 318 11.80 -0.53 -12.48
CA LYS A 318 13.13 -0.09 -12.87
C LYS A 318 14.10 -0.36 -11.72
N SER A 319 14.93 -1.39 -11.84
CA SER A 319 15.71 -1.97 -10.75
C SER A 319 16.83 -1.06 -10.17
N ASP A 320 17.18 0.01 -10.86
CA ASP A 320 18.20 0.97 -10.47
C ASP A 320 17.66 2.28 -9.86
N VAL A 321 16.34 2.37 -9.65
CA VAL A 321 15.66 3.54 -9.06
C VAL A 321 14.89 3.11 -7.81
N HIS A 322 15.15 3.77 -6.69
CA HIS A 322 14.53 3.51 -5.39
C HIS A 322 13.85 4.76 -4.80
N MET A 323 13.22 4.64 -3.65
CA MET A 323 12.50 5.76 -3.03
C MET A 323 13.40 6.95 -2.69
N GLU A 324 14.66 6.71 -2.37
CA GLU A 324 15.67 7.76 -2.15
C GLU A 324 15.93 8.61 -3.40
N ASP A 325 15.81 8.03 -4.60
CA ASP A 325 15.94 8.75 -5.87
C ASP A 325 14.68 9.58 -6.17
N VAL A 326 13.50 9.02 -5.88
CA VAL A 326 12.24 9.76 -5.95
C VAL A 326 12.27 10.97 -5.01
N HIS A 327 12.78 10.80 -3.78
CA HIS A 327 12.94 11.89 -2.83
C HIS A 327 13.83 12.99 -3.38
N ARG A 328 15.01 12.63 -3.91
CA ARG A 328 15.93 13.57 -4.56
C ARG A 328 15.30 14.33 -5.73
N ALA A 329 14.34 13.72 -6.42
CA ALA A 329 13.61 14.34 -7.54
C ALA A 329 12.45 15.26 -7.09
N GLY A 330 12.29 15.50 -5.76
CA GLY A 330 11.24 16.33 -5.17
C GLY A 330 10.08 15.54 -4.59
N GLY A 331 10.23 14.22 -4.47
CA GLY A 331 9.26 13.34 -3.80
C GLY A 331 7.88 13.33 -4.45
N ILE A 332 6.89 13.05 -3.64
CA ILE A 332 5.50 12.92 -4.10
C ILE A 332 4.93 14.25 -4.57
N MET A 333 5.29 15.36 -3.93
CA MET A 333 4.84 16.69 -4.36
C MET A 333 5.32 17.05 -5.76
N ALA A 334 6.49 16.56 -6.20
CA ALA A 334 6.95 16.75 -7.56
C ALA A 334 6.15 15.92 -8.59
N ILE A 335 5.78 14.68 -8.28
CA ILE A 335 4.91 13.87 -9.15
C ILE A 335 3.53 14.53 -9.25
N LEU A 336 2.93 14.93 -8.12
CA LEU A 336 1.66 15.66 -8.09
C LEU A 336 1.78 17.01 -8.85
N GLY A 337 2.90 17.70 -8.74
CA GLY A 337 3.18 18.92 -9.50
C GLY A 337 3.17 18.71 -11.01
N GLU A 338 3.76 17.61 -11.51
CA GLU A 338 3.73 17.26 -12.92
C GLU A 338 2.31 16.86 -13.38
N LEU A 339 1.57 16.14 -12.55
CA LEU A 339 0.18 15.78 -12.81
C LEU A 339 -0.73 17.02 -12.87
N ASP A 340 -0.51 18.00 -11.99
CA ASP A 340 -1.25 19.28 -12.02
C ASP A 340 -0.93 20.09 -13.29
N ARG A 341 0.36 20.17 -13.68
CA ARG A 341 0.76 20.80 -14.97
C ARG A 341 0.11 20.13 -16.18
N ALA A 342 -0.18 18.84 -16.08
CA ALA A 342 -0.91 18.07 -17.10
C ALA A 342 -2.45 18.19 -16.97
N ASN A 343 -2.98 18.96 -16.02
CA ASN A 343 -4.41 19.10 -15.72
C ASN A 343 -5.11 17.78 -15.37
N LEU A 344 -4.42 16.91 -14.62
CA LEU A 344 -4.92 15.59 -14.22
C LEU A 344 -5.35 15.52 -12.75
N LEU A 345 -5.26 16.64 -11.99
CA LEU A 345 -5.62 16.70 -10.58
C LEU A 345 -6.71 17.71 -10.27
N THR A 346 -7.43 17.47 -9.21
CA THR A 346 -8.33 18.43 -8.56
C THR A 346 -7.60 19.07 -7.38
N THR A 347 -6.92 20.19 -7.62
CA THR A 347 -6.04 20.83 -6.64
C THR A 347 -6.75 21.69 -5.58
N SER A 348 -8.07 21.83 -5.68
CA SER A 348 -8.89 22.46 -4.64
C SER A 348 -9.18 21.56 -3.43
N CYS A 349 -8.77 20.29 -3.45
CA CYS A 349 -8.91 19.39 -2.31
C CYS A 349 -8.14 19.93 -1.10
N SER A 350 -8.72 19.83 0.10
CA SER A 350 -8.11 20.24 1.35
C SER A 350 -6.99 19.29 1.78
N THR A 351 -6.06 19.79 2.59
CA THR A 351 -5.03 18.97 3.23
C THR A 351 -4.93 19.31 4.73
N VAL A 352 -4.34 18.41 5.53
CA VAL A 352 -4.14 18.66 6.97
C VAL A 352 -3.11 19.78 7.25
N HIS A 353 -2.24 20.09 6.29
CA HIS A 353 -1.09 20.98 6.51
C HIS A 353 -1.14 22.29 5.74
N GLU A 354 -1.95 22.39 4.69
CA GLU A 354 -2.19 23.61 3.91
C GLU A 354 -3.68 23.67 3.56
N PRO A 355 -4.24 24.85 3.26
CA PRO A 355 -5.67 24.97 2.97
C PRO A 355 -6.13 24.11 1.79
N THR A 356 -5.32 24.04 0.73
CA THR A 356 -5.59 23.24 -0.46
C THR A 356 -4.35 22.50 -0.94
N LEU A 357 -4.55 21.48 -1.78
CA LEU A 357 -3.45 20.79 -2.48
C LEU A 357 -2.68 21.77 -3.38
N LYS A 358 -3.35 22.78 -3.95
CA LYS A 358 -2.67 23.82 -4.73
C LYS A 358 -1.65 24.57 -3.87
N ASP A 359 -2.05 25.03 -2.69
CA ASP A 359 -1.16 25.76 -1.76
C ASP A 359 0.02 24.85 -1.33
N ALA A 360 -0.25 23.56 -1.13
CA ALA A 360 0.78 22.56 -0.83
C ALA A 360 1.79 22.42 -1.99
N LEU A 361 1.31 22.34 -3.24
CA LEU A 361 2.17 22.25 -4.42
C LEU A 361 2.98 23.53 -4.64
N ASP A 362 2.37 24.70 -4.47
CA ASP A 362 3.08 25.99 -4.63
C ASP A 362 4.24 26.13 -3.62
N LYS A 363 4.12 25.48 -2.45
CA LYS A 363 5.15 25.51 -1.40
C LYS A 363 6.18 24.37 -1.51
N TRP A 364 5.80 23.16 -1.91
CA TRP A 364 6.62 21.96 -1.79
C TRP A 364 7.08 21.35 -3.11
N ASP A 365 6.50 21.71 -4.25
CA ASP A 365 7.01 21.26 -5.55
C ASP A 365 8.29 22.03 -5.90
N ILE A 366 9.40 21.31 -6.05
CA ILE A 366 10.74 21.89 -6.31
C ILE A 366 10.83 22.67 -7.64
N ILE A 367 9.84 22.56 -8.52
CA ILE A 367 9.77 23.36 -9.76
C ILE A 367 9.03 24.70 -9.52
N ARG A 368 8.24 24.82 -8.43
CA ARG A 368 7.45 26.02 -8.13
C ARG A 368 8.02 26.85 -6.99
N THR A 369 8.53 26.17 -5.97
CA THR A 369 9.04 26.82 -4.77
C THR A 369 10.39 27.51 -5.01
N GLU A 370 10.63 28.61 -4.27
CA GLU A 370 11.95 29.23 -4.14
C GLU A 370 12.52 29.04 -2.73
N ASP A 371 11.85 28.23 -1.88
CA ASP A 371 12.24 28.02 -0.49
C ASP A 371 13.49 27.11 -0.39
N ALA A 372 14.57 27.68 0.14
CA ALA A 372 15.84 26.98 0.31
C ALA A 372 15.73 25.78 1.28
N ASP A 373 14.85 25.86 2.29
CA ASP A 373 14.65 24.79 3.26
C ASP A 373 13.97 23.57 2.60
N VAL A 374 13.08 23.80 1.63
CA VAL A 374 12.47 22.74 0.82
C VAL A 374 13.49 22.08 -0.08
N TYR A 375 14.37 22.85 -0.73
CA TYR A 375 15.46 22.27 -1.53
C TYR A 375 16.43 21.46 -0.66
N GLU A 376 16.78 21.94 0.54
CA GLU A 376 17.64 21.19 1.47
C GLU A 376 16.94 19.90 1.92
N PHE A 377 15.64 19.96 2.23
CA PHE A 377 14.86 18.81 2.64
C PHE A 377 14.90 17.69 1.59
N TYR A 378 14.64 17.98 0.33
CA TYR A 378 14.66 16.99 -0.76
C TYR A 378 16.07 16.56 -1.20
N ARG A 379 17.11 17.22 -0.75
CA ARG A 379 18.50 16.77 -0.93
C ARG A 379 18.93 15.70 0.08
N SER A 380 18.10 15.34 1.04
CA SER A 380 18.38 14.25 1.98
C SER A 380 18.77 12.98 1.24
N SER A 381 19.89 12.38 1.59
CA SER A 381 20.44 11.21 0.90
C SER A 381 20.62 10.04 1.84
N PRO A 382 20.70 8.79 1.33
CA PRO A 382 21.01 7.63 2.16
C PRO A 382 22.39 7.72 2.79
N GLY A 383 22.54 7.13 3.98
CA GLY A 383 23.80 7.03 4.70
C GLY A 383 24.73 5.97 4.14
N GLY A 384 24.19 4.91 3.55
CA GLY A 384 24.92 3.77 3.03
C GLY A 384 25.56 2.90 4.10
N ILE A 385 25.05 2.94 5.34
CA ILE A 385 25.55 2.17 6.48
C ILE A 385 24.38 1.36 7.06
N PRO A 386 24.50 0.04 7.17
CA PRO A 386 23.46 -0.80 7.77
C PRO A 386 23.14 -0.35 9.21
N THR A 387 21.86 -0.09 9.48
CA THR A 387 21.41 0.37 10.80
C THR A 387 19.91 0.15 11.00
N GLN A 388 19.50 -0.07 12.26
CA GLN A 388 18.10 -0.14 12.68
C GLN A 388 17.66 1.12 13.43
N VAL A 389 18.54 2.14 13.49
CA VAL A 389 18.29 3.37 14.26
C VAL A 389 17.77 4.45 13.33
N ALA A 390 16.55 4.92 13.60
CA ALA A 390 15.97 6.06 12.90
C ALA A 390 16.81 7.34 13.10
N PHE A 391 16.79 8.22 12.10
CA PHE A 391 17.42 9.56 12.14
C PHE A 391 18.94 9.55 12.44
N SER A 392 19.60 8.41 12.22
CA SER A 392 20.99 8.17 12.62
C SER A 392 22.01 8.79 11.67
N GLN A 393 21.56 9.42 10.56
CA GLN A 393 22.47 10.02 9.57
C GLN A 393 21.90 11.33 9.00
N ASN A 394 22.80 12.17 8.43
CA ASN A 394 22.47 13.51 7.92
C ASN A 394 23.25 13.84 6.63
N ARG A 395 23.36 12.91 5.72
CA ARG A 395 24.00 13.13 4.42
C ARG A 395 23.06 13.79 3.44
N TYR A 396 23.63 14.55 2.50
CA TYR A 396 22.88 15.27 1.48
C TYR A 396 23.49 15.06 0.10
N TYR A 397 22.63 14.96 -0.90
CA TYR A 397 23.04 15.06 -2.29
C TYR A 397 23.55 16.48 -2.59
N SER A 398 24.51 16.61 -3.49
CA SER A 398 25.01 17.91 -3.94
C SER A 398 23.96 18.70 -4.71
N THR A 399 23.10 18.01 -5.47
CA THR A 399 22.05 18.61 -6.32
C THR A 399 20.77 17.77 -6.25
N LEU A 400 19.63 18.42 -6.48
CA LEU A 400 18.36 17.76 -6.78
C LEU A 400 18.38 17.16 -8.20
N ASP A 401 17.48 16.23 -8.46
CA ASP A 401 17.12 15.80 -9.81
C ASP A 401 15.91 16.60 -10.28
N GLY A 402 16.18 17.68 -11.02
CA GLY A 402 15.15 18.51 -11.63
C GLY A 402 14.88 18.18 -13.10
N ASP A 403 15.53 17.16 -13.66
CA ASP A 403 15.35 16.75 -15.07
C ASP A 403 13.99 16.08 -15.25
N ARG A 404 13.07 16.79 -15.93
CA ARG A 404 11.71 16.29 -16.22
C ARG A 404 11.59 15.63 -17.59
N GLU A 405 12.67 15.52 -18.34
CA GLU A 405 12.72 14.82 -19.62
C GLU A 405 13.29 13.40 -19.45
N ASN A 406 14.42 13.27 -18.74
CA ASN A 406 15.16 12.01 -18.64
C ASN A 406 15.35 11.53 -17.19
N GLY A 407 14.96 12.34 -16.20
CA GLY A 407 15.15 12.06 -14.78
C GLY A 407 14.25 10.96 -14.22
N VAL A 408 14.27 10.84 -12.90
CA VAL A 408 13.47 9.87 -12.14
C VAL A 408 11.98 10.19 -12.22
N ILE A 409 11.62 11.47 -12.14
CA ILE A 409 10.26 11.97 -12.33
C ILE A 409 10.23 12.76 -13.64
N ARG A 410 9.37 12.35 -14.56
CA ARG A 410 9.21 12.95 -15.89
C ARG A 410 7.94 13.75 -15.99
N ASN A 411 7.92 14.74 -16.90
CA ASN A 411 6.69 15.41 -17.27
C ASN A 411 5.82 14.54 -18.22
N ALA A 412 4.57 14.95 -18.46
CA ALA A 412 3.63 14.18 -19.27
C ALA A 412 4.07 14.01 -20.74
N GLU A 413 4.86 14.95 -21.28
CA GLU A 413 5.37 14.86 -22.66
C GLU A 413 6.42 13.76 -22.81
N HIS A 414 7.28 13.59 -21.80
CA HIS A 414 8.38 12.63 -21.75
C HIS A 414 8.07 11.40 -20.88
N ALA A 415 6.79 11.15 -20.59
CA ALA A 415 6.35 10.01 -19.77
C ALA A 415 6.91 8.68 -20.27
N PHE A 416 7.15 7.75 -19.38
CA PHE A 416 7.58 6.39 -19.72
C PHE A 416 6.55 5.61 -20.54
N SER A 417 5.27 5.90 -20.30
CA SER A 417 4.13 5.41 -21.10
C SER A 417 3.01 6.44 -21.04
N LYS A 418 2.28 6.59 -22.13
CA LYS A 418 1.07 7.42 -22.18
C LYS A 418 -0.16 6.73 -21.60
N ASP A 419 -0.16 5.41 -21.57
CA ASP A 419 -1.16 4.58 -20.92
C ASP A 419 -0.68 4.26 -19.50
N GLY A 420 -1.59 4.19 -18.54
CA GLY A 420 -1.26 4.16 -17.11
C GLY A 420 -0.44 2.96 -16.65
N GLY A 421 0.13 3.06 -15.45
CA GLY A 421 0.92 2.01 -14.81
C GLY A 421 0.08 0.85 -14.24
N LEU A 422 -1.24 1.02 -14.17
CA LEU A 422 -2.23 0.02 -13.78
C LEU A 422 -3.36 0.00 -14.81
N ALA A 423 -4.00 -1.17 -15.00
CA ALA A 423 -5.18 -1.30 -15.84
C ALA A 423 -6.22 -2.24 -15.23
N VAL A 424 -7.48 -1.90 -15.41
CA VAL A 424 -8.62 -2.79 -15.13
C VAL A 424 -9.00 -3.51 -16.40
N LEU A 425 -9.15 -4.84 -16.34
CA LEU A 425 -9.65 -5.63 -17.47
C LEU A 425 -11.02 -6.23 -17.10
N TYR A 426 -11.91 -6.30 -18.08
CA TYR A 426 -13.24 -6.88 -17.94
C TYR A 426 -13.47 -7.97 -18.97
N GLY A 427 -14.34 -8.93 -18.67
CA GLY A 427 -14.74 -9.97 -19.59
C GLY A 427 -15.49 -11.11 -18.92
N ASN A 428 -15.76 -12.17 -19.67
CA ASN A 428 -16.58 -13.29 -19.17
C ASN A 428 -15.93 -14.07 -18.01
N ILE A 429 -14.62 -13.91 -17.80
CA ILE A 429 -13.90 -14.49 -16.66
C ILE A 429 -13.82 -13.53 -15.45
N ALA A 430 -13.96 -12.23 -15.67
CA ALA A 430 -13.85 -11.17 -14.67
C ALA A 430 -14.94 -10.13 -14.86
N LEU A 431 -16.17 -10.47 -14.47
CA LEU A 431 -17.36 -9.63 -14.67
C LEU A 431 -17.29 -8.31 -13.89
N ASP A 432 -16.74 -8.35 -12.67
CA ASP A 432 -16.55 -7.17 -11.81
C ASP A 432 -15.14 -6.57 -11.96
N GLY A 433 -14.36 -7.07 -12.93
CA GLY A 433 -13.02 -6.61 -13.25
C GLY A 433 -11.90 -7.42 -12.60
N CYS A 434 -10.70 -7.18 -13.10
CA CYS A 434 -9.42 -7.66 -12.55
C CYS A 434 -8.34 -6.61 -12.81
N ILE A 435 -7.19 -6.71 -12.13
CA ILE A 435 -6.14 -5.69 -12.15
C ILE A 435 -4.85 -6.25 -12.73
N VAL A 436 -4.20 -5.46 -13.56
CA VAL A 436 -2.84 -5.71 -14.04
C VAL A 436 -1.94 -4.50 -13.82
N LYS A 437 -0.70 -4.73 -13.35
CA LYS A 437 0.34 -3.70 -13.26
C LYS A 437 1.05 -3.58 -14.63
N THR A 438 0.54 -2.71 -15.49
CA THR A 438 1.03 -2.53 -16.86
C THR A 438 2.45 -1.98 -16.92
N ALA A 439 2.87 -1.19 -15.92
CA ALA A 439 4.25 -0.68 -15.82
C ALA A 439 5.32 -1.78 -15.78
N GLY A 440 4.95 -3.00 -15.40
CA GLY A 440 5.84 -4.17 -15.33
C GLY A 440 5.68 -5.17 -16.48
N VAL A 441 4.78 -4.92 -17.45
CA VAL A 441 4.51 -5.79 -18.60
C VAL A 441 5.37 -5.37 -19.79
N ASP A 442 5.98 -6.34 -20.46
CA ASP A 442 6.70 -6.09 -21.72
C ASP A 442 5.71 -5.76 -22.85
N GLU A 443 6.05 -4.79 -23.70
CA GLU A 443 5.15 -4.33 -24.78
C GLU A 443 4.78 -5.46 -25.75
N SER A 444 5.62 -6.48 -25.92
CA SER A 444 5.37 -7.61 -26.82
C SER A 444 4.21 -8.51 -26.38
N ILE A 445 3.84 -8.48 -25.08
CA ILE A 445 2.79 -9.32 -24.49
C ILE A 445 1.60 -8.52 -23.92
N LEU A 446 1.44 -7.26 -24.31
CA LEU A 446 0.23 -6.48 -23.98
C LEU A 446 -1.05 -7.08 -24.59
N LYS A 447 -0.91 -7.86 -25.66
CA LYS A 447 -1.93 -8.78 -26.18
C LYS A 447 -1.38 -10.19 -26.15
N PHE A 448 -2.08 -11.05 -25.43
CA PHE A 448 -1.63 -12.43 -25.21
C PHE A 448 -2.79 -13.41 -25.34
N THR A 449 -2.58 -14.47 -26.08
CA THR A 449 -3.51 -15.60 -26.17
C THR A 449 -2.76 -16.85 -25.80
N GLY A 450 -3.27 -17.61 -24.85
CA GLY A 450 -2.57 -18.79 -24.34
C GLY A 450 -3.51 -19.88 -23.83
N THR A 451 -2.89 -20.98 -23.45
CA THR A 451 -3.56 -22.18 -22.95
C THR A 451 -3.59 -22.18 -21.42
N ALA A 452 -4.76 -22.34 -20.84
CA ALA A 452 -4.92 -22.38 -19.39
C ALA A 452 -4.26 -23.63 -18.77
N ARG A 453 -3.52 -23.41 -17.69
CA ARG A 453 -3.02 -24.40 -16.74
C ARG A 453 -3.57 -24.05 -15.36
N VAL A 454 -4.51 -24.87 -14.88
CA VAL A 454 -5.33 -24.55 -13.71
C VAL A 454 -4.77 -25.17 -12.44
N PHE A 455 -4.63 -24.32 -11.41
CA PHE A 455 -4.14 -24.73 -10.09
C PHE A 455 -5.08 -24.18 -9.01
N GLU A 456 -5.29 -24.98 -7.97
CA GLU A 456 -6.20 -24.62 -6.85
C GLU A 456 -5.46 -24.13 -5.61
N SER A 457 -4.15 -23.87 -5.74
CA SER A 457 -3.31 -23.22 -4.73
C SER A 457 -2.06 -22.61 -5.35
N GLN A 458 -1.47 -21.62 -4.65
CA GLN A 458 -0.15 -21.10 -5.00
C GLN A 458 0.90 -22.22 -5.02
N ASP A 459 0.87 -23.12 -4.02
CA ASP A 459 1.89 -24.15 -3.84
C ASP A 459 1.94 -25.10 -5.03
N SER A 460 0.78 -25.59 -5.50
CA SER A 460 0.71 -26.46 -6.67
C SER A 460 1.16 -25.78 -7.97
N ALA A 461 0.88 -24.48 -8.12
CA ALA A 461 1.38 -23.70 -9.26
C ALA A 461 2.89 -23.52 -9.20
N VAL A 462 3.45 -23.19 -8.03
CA VAL A 462 4.90 -23.07 -7.81
C VAL A 462 5.62 -24.38 -8.11
N GLU A 463 5.12 -25.50 -7.59
CA GLU A 463 5.67 -26.83 -7.87
C GLU A 463 5.68 -27.14 -9.37
N ALA A 464 4.59 -26.84 -10.08
CA ALA A 464 4.53 -27.06 -11.53
C ALA A 464 5.49 -26.17 -12.33
N ILE A 465 5.74 -24.93 -11.90
CA ILE A 465 6.72 -24.03 -12.53
C ILE A 465 8.14 -24.56 -12.33
N LEU A 466 8.47 -24.96 -11.10
CA LEU A 466 9.80 -25.48 -10.75
C LEU A 466 10.08 -26.81 -11.47
N ASP A 467 9.09 -27.67 -11.59
CA ASP A 467 9.15 -28.95 -12.30
C ASP A 467 9.14 -28.83 -13.85
N HIS A 468 9.24 -27.61 -14.39
CA HIS A 468 9.18 -27.34 -15.84
C HIS A 468 7.93 -27.87 -16.55
N LYS A 469 6.79 -27.95 -15.84
CA LYS A 469 5.50 -28.34 -16.43
C LYS A 469 4.79 -27.18 -17.14
N ILE A 470 5.24 -25.94 -16.87
CA ILE A 470 4.76 -24.72 -17.54
C ILE A 470 5.71 -24.40 -18.69
N VAL A 471 5.15 -24.11 -19.86
CA VAL A 471 5.90 -23.85 -21.10
C VAL A 471 5.44 -22.52 -21.74
N ALA A 472 6.23 -22.02 -22.68
CA ALA A 472 5.88 -20.80 -23.43
C ALA A 472 4.47 -20.93 -24.09
N GLY A 473 3.64 -19.91 -23.94
CA GLY A 473 2.26 -19.89 -24.41
C GLY A 473 1.23 -20.33 -23.35
N ASP A 474 1.65 -20.80 -22.18
CA ASP A 474 0.74 -21.15 -21.11
C ASP A 474 0.25 -19.91 -20.33
N ILE A 475 -0.99 -20.01 -19.85
CA ILE A 475 -1.59 -19.08 -18.88
C ILE A 475 -1.83 -19.85 -17.58
N VAL A 476 -1.05 -19.55 -16.56
CA VAL A 476 -1.18 -20.15 -15.23
C VAL A 476 -2.38 -19.53 -14.52
N VAL A 477 -3.41 -20.31 -14.25
CA VAL A 477 -4.63 -19.87 -13.55
C VAL A 477 -4.61 -20.43 -12.13
N ILE A 478 -4.47 -19.53 -11.15
CA ILE A 478 -4.48 -19.89 -9.72
C ILE A 478 -5.80 -19.40 -9.12
N ARG A 479 -6.65 -20.32 -8.70
CA ARG A 479 -7.99 -20.03 -8.19
C ARG A 479 -8.19 -20.47 -6.75
N TYR A 480 -9.26 -20.00 -6.10
CA TYR A 480 -9.55 -20.18 -4.69
C TYR A 480 -8.49 -19.56 -3.75
N GLU A 481 -7.83 -18.51 -4.19
CA GLU A 481 -6.91 -17.70 -3.38
C GLU A 481 -7.46 -16.28 -3.10
N GLY A 482 -8.74 -16.04 -3.38
CA GLY A 482 -9.44 -14.79 -3.11
C GLY A 482 -9.73 -14.52 -1.63
N PRO A 483 -10.45 -13.42 -1.31
CA PRO A 483 -10.80 -13.04 0.06
C PRO A 483 -11.45 -14.16 0.86
N ARG A 484 -12.39 -14.90 0.27
CA ARG A 484 -13.11 -16.03 0.89
C ARG A 484 -12.42 -17.36 0.65
N GLY A 485 -12.02 -17.62 -0.58
CA GLY A 485 -11.48 -18.92 -0.99
C GLY A 485 -10.12 -19.21 -0.42
N GLY A 486 -9.27 -18.18 -0.21
CA GLY A 486 -7.93 -18.28 0.32
C GLY A 486 -7.83 -18.94 1.69
N PRO A 487 -8.58 -18.59 2.73
CA PRO A 487 -9.13 -17.27 2.99
C PRO A 487 -8.06 -16.23 3.32
N GLY A 488 -8.36 -14.96 3.10
CA GLY A 488 -7.43 -13.86 3.38
C GLY A 488 -6.68 -13.35 2.17
N MET A 489 -7.01 -13.83 0.97
CA MET A 489 -6.49 -13.33 -0.30
C MET A 489 -4.96 -13.27 -0.31
N GLN A 490 -4.32 -14.44 -0.25
CA GLN A 490 -2.87 -14.59 -0.20
C GLN A 490 -2.17 -13.76 -1.26
N GLU A 491 -1.16 -13.00 -0.86
CA GLU A 491 -0.30 -12.27 -1.78
C GLU A 491 0.78 -13.19 -2.35
N MET A 492 0.88 -13.24 -3.67
CA MET A 492 1.76 -14.16 -4.35
C MET A 492 2.89 -13.40 -5.05
N LEU A 493 4.15 -13.77 -4.74
CA LEU A 493 5.35 -13.29 -5.40
C LEU A 493 6.13 -14.43 -6.04
N TYR A 494 6.18 -15.59 -5.40
CA TYR A 494 6.95 -16.75 -5.87
C TYR A 494 6.57 -17.22 -7.28
N PRO A 495 5.28 -17.37 -7.66
CA PRO A 495 4.94 -17.80 -9.02
C PRO A 495 5.50 -16.86 -10.09
N THR A 496 5.43 -15.53 -9.86
CA THR A 496 5.94 -14.53 -10.80
C THR A 496 7.46 -14.53 -10.87
N SER A 497 8.13 -14.65 -9.71
CA SER A 497 9.59 -14.70 -9.61
C SER A 497 10.16 -15.94 -10.28
N TYR A 498 9.52 -17.10 -10.08
CA TYR A 498 9.97 -18.36 -10.67
C TYR A 498 9.72 -18.45 -12.18
N LEU A 499 8.61 -17.93 -12.70
CA LEU A 499 8.45 -17.78 -14.14
C LEU A 499 9.56 -16.93 -14.74
N LYS A 500 9.94 -15.84 -14.07
CA LYS A 500 11.05 -14.99 -14.50
C LYS A 500 12.39 -15.71 -14.45
N SER A 501 12.70 -16.43 -13.36
CA SER A 501 13.96 -17.19 -13.22
C SER A 501 14.09 -18.33 -14.24
N LYS A 502 12.97 -18.94 -14.64
CA LYS A 502 12.93 -19.98 -15.69
C LYS A 502 12.91 -19.40 -17.12
N GLY A 503 13.02 -18.07 -17.28
CA GLY A 503 13.04 -17.41 -18.60
C GLY A 503 11.67 -17.26 -19.26
N LEU A 504 10.57 -17.57 -18.56
CA LEU A 504 9.20 -17.56 -19.08
C LEU A 504 8.44 -16.25 -18.85
N GLY A 505 9.08 -15.25 -18.26
CA GLY A 505 8.42 -13.99 -17.86
C GLY A 505 7.84 -13.15 -19.00
N LYS A 506 8.20 -13.42 -20.25
CA LYS A 506 7.65 -12.78 -21.46
C LYS A 506 6.83 -13.73 -22.32
N ASP A 507 6.76 -14.99 -21.96
CA ASP A 507 6.15 -16.04 -22.77
C ASP A 507 4.95 -16.71 -22.10
N CYS A 508 4.65 -16.32 -20.85
CA CYS A 508 3.54 -16.82 -20.05
C CYS A 508 2.78 -15.69 -19.38
N ALA A 509 1.52 -15.94 -19.03
CA ALA A 509 0.71 -15.08 -18.17
C ALA A 509 0.30 -15.80 -16.89
N LEU A 510 -0.01 -15.01 -15.84
CA LEU A 510 -0.59 -15.48 -14.58
C LEU A 510 -1.94 -14.80 -14.37
N ILE A 511 -2.96 -15.57 -13.96
CA ILE A 511 -4.29 -15.05 -13.61
C ILE A 511 -4.70 -15.64 -12.27
N THR A 512 -5.24 -14.81 -11.36
CA THR A 512 -5.72 -15.29 -10.05
C THR A 512 -6.87 -14.45 -9.50
N ASP A 513 -7.73 -15.10 -8.71
CA ASP A 513 -8.69 -14.42 -7.82
C ASP A 513 -8.05 -13.95 -6.50
N GLY A 514 -6.81 -14.36 -6.25
CA GLY A 514 -5.95 -13.79 -5.22
C GLY A 514 -5.31 -12.48 -5.65
N ARG A 515 -4.14 -12.15 -5.12
CA ARG A 515 -3.39 -10.93 -5.45
C ARG A 515 -1.90 -11.22 -5.65
N PHE A 516 -1.26 -10.36 -6.44
CA PHE A 516 0.18 -10.39 -6.61
C PHE A 516 0.84 -9.29 -5.80
N SER A 517 2.08 -9.54 -5.39
CA SER A 517 2.92 -8.55 -4.70
C SER A 517 3.18 -7.33 -5.60
N GLY A 518 3.38 -6.16 -4.98
CA GLY A 518 3.92 -4.98 -5.66
C GLY A 518 5.26 -5.22 -6.34
N GLY A 519 6.00 -6.25 -5.89
CA GLY A 519 7.25 -6.74 -6.49
C GLY A 519 7.08 -7.60 -7.74
N SER A 520 5.87 -7.98 -8.12
CA SER A 520 5.62 -8.81 -9.28
C SER A 520 5.95 -8.10 -10.60
N SER A 521 6.47 -8.85 -11.55
CA SER A 521 6.75 -8.42 -12.93
C SER A 521 6.18 -9.43 -13.93
N GLY A 522 6.11 -9.04 -15.21
CA GLY A 522 5.48 -9.84 -16.25
C GLY A 522 3.95 -9.67 -16.29
N LEU A 523 3.28 -10.45 -17.14
CA LEU A 523 1.84 -10.38 -17.35
C LEU A 523 1.11 -11.11 -16.20
N SER A 524 0.92 -10.42 -15.08
CA SER A 524 0.30 -10.94 -13.87
C SER A 524 -1.00 -10.19 -13.59
N ILE A 525 -2.14 -10.91 -13.67
CA ILE A 525 -3.49 -10.38 -13.54
C ILE A 525 -4.11 -10.94 -12.26
N GLY A 526 -4.32 -10.08 -11.29
CA GLY A 526 -4.92 -10.43 -10.00
C GLY A 526 -6.30 -9.84 -9.77
N HIS A 527 -6.86 -10.13 -8.60
CA HIS A 527 -8.16 -9.58 -8.15
C HIS A 527 -9.32 -9.96 -9.05
N VAL A 528 -9.24 -11.10 -9.77
CA VAL A 528 -10.34 -11.55 -10.64
C VAL A 528 -11.62 -11.64 -9.81
N SER A 529 -12.61 -10.86 -10.21
CA SER A 529 -13.86 -10.73 -9.48
C SER A 529 -15.07 -11.00 -10.39
N PRO A 530 -16.08 -11.73 -9.90
CA PRO A 530 -16.13 -12.45 -8.61
C PRO A 530 -15.09 -13.58 -8.51
N GLU A 531 -14.60 -13.87 -7.27
CA GLU A 531 -13.67 -14.98 -7.02
C GLU A 531 -14.31 -16.36 -7.22
N ALA A 532 -13.52 -17.42 -7.40
CA ALA A 532 -14.03 -18.78 -7.58
C ALA A 532 -14.93 -19.22 -6.41
N ALA A 533 -14.57 -18.92 -5.18
CA ALA A 533 -15.35 -19.29 -3.99
C ALA A 533 -16.72 -18.56 -3.88
N GLU A 534 -16.91 -17.48 -4.65
CA GLU A 534 -18.19 -16.77 -4.79
C GLU A 534 -18.97 -17.16 -6.05
N GLY A 535 -18.57 -18.21 -6.76
CA GLY A 535 -19.20 -18.64 -8.01
C GLY A 535 -18.70 -17.87 -9.24
N GLY A 536 -17.56 -17.21 -9.15
CA GLY A 536 -16.94 -16.51 -10.27
C GLY A 536 -16.52 -17.45 -11.40
N ALA A 537 -16.52 -16.94 -12.63
CA ALA A 537 -16.23 -17.73 -13.83
C ALA A 537 -14.80 -18.28 -13.86
N ILE A 538 -13.86 -17.70 -13.12
CA ILE A 538 -12.51 -18.25 -12.95
C ILE A 538 -12.55 -19.67 -12.37
N GLY A 539 -13.56 -19.99 -11.54
CA GLY A 539 -13.80 -21.33 -11.00
C GLY A 539 -14.24 -22.37 -12.06
N LEU A 540 -14.64 -21.90 -13.26
CA LEU A 540 -15.11 -22.74 -14.35
C LEU A 540 -14.05 -22.99 -15.44
N VAL A 541 -12.90 -22.36 -15.36
CA VAL A 541 -11.77 -22.56 -16.27
C VAL A 541 -11.26 -23.98 -16.12
N GLN A 542 -10.96 -24.65 -17.25
CA GLN A 542 -10.39 -26.01 -17.28
C GLN A 542 -9.02 -26.00 -17.98
N ASP A 543 -8.19 -26.98 -17.66
CA ASP A 543 -6.94 -27.20 -18.35
C ASP A 543 -7.16 -27.34 -19.86
N GLY A 544 -6.36 -26.61 -20.64
CA GLY A 544 -6.46 -26.63 -22.09
C GLY A 544 -7.40 -25.57 -22.68
N ASP A 545 -8.19 -24.86 -21.87
CA ASP A 545 -9.00 -23.74 -22.36
C ASP A 545 -8.12 -22.63 -22.93
N THR A 546 -8.62 -21.94 -23.94
CA THR A 546 -7.95 -20.75 -24.49
C THR A 546 -8.42 -19.50 -23.77
N ILE A 547 -7.48 -18.67 -23.31
CA ILE A 547 -7.77 -17.34 -22.73
C ILE A 547 -7.09 -16.27 -23.58
N GLN A 548 -7.83 -15.18 -23.86
CA GLN A 548 -7.37 -14.02 -24.61
C GLN A 548 -7.30 -12.83 -23.66
N ILE A 549 -6.13 -12.15 -23.64
CA ILE A 549 -5.86 -10.95 -22.84
C ILE A 549 -5.51 -9.84 -23.82
N ASP A 550 -6.21 -8.70 -23.74
CA ASP A 550 -5.95 -7.49 -24.53
C ASP A 550 -5.94 -6.28 -23.60
N ILE A 551 -4.77 -5.91 -23.09
CA ILE A 551 -4.59 -4.78 -22.17
C ILE A 551 -4.98 -3.46 -22.84
N PRO A 552 -4.55 -3.14 -24.08
CA PRO A 552 -4.99 -1.92 -24.78
C PRO A 552 -6.51 -1.76 -24.86
N ASN A 553 -7.24 -2.85 -25.08
CA ASN A 553 -8.70 -2.83 -25.17
C ASN A 553 -9.39 -3.11 -23.82
N ARG A 554 -8.61 -3.32 -22.74
CA ARG A 554 -9.14 -3.59 -21.39
C ARG A 554 -10.02 -4.84 -21.32
N THR A 555 -9.65 -5.91 -22.04
CA THR A 555 -10.45 -7.14 -22.07
C THR A 555 -9.66 -8.36 -21.65
N ILE A 556 -10.38 -9.29 -21.02
CA ILE A 556 -9.94 -10.65 -20.71
C ILE A 556 -11.08 -11.62 -21.04
N HIS A 557 -10.83 -12.60 -21.89
CA HIS A 557 -11.88 -13.47 -22.42
C HIS A 557 -11.47 -14.94 -22.37
N LEU A 558 -12.35 -15.77 -21.82
CA LEU A 558 -12.28 -17.22 -21.89
C LEU A 558 -13.03 -17.67 -23.16
N ASP A 559 -12.32 -18.30 -24.10
CA ASP A 559 -12.87 -18.73 -25.40
C ASP A 559 -13.59 -20.07 -25.26
N VAL A 560 -14.71 -20.03 -24.56
CA VAL A 560 -15.63 -21.15 -24.33
C VAL A 560 -17.05 -20.65 -24.57
N ASP A 561 -17.84 -21.40 -25.31
CA ASP A 561 -19.20 -21.00 -25.64
C ASP A 561 -20.13 -20.98 -24.40
N ASP A 562 -21.19 -20.17 -24.47
CA ASP A 562 -22.10 -19.93 -23.34
C ASP A 562 -22.81 -21.21 -22.87
N ALA A 563 -23.10 -22.15 -23.77
CA ALA A 563 -23.77 -23.41 -23.42
C ALA A 563 -22.85 -24.32 -22.60
N THR A 564 -21.57 -24.38 -22.99
CA THR A 564 -20.54 -25.11 -22.26
C THR A 564 -20.27 -24.45 -20.89
N MET A 565 -20.20 -23.11 -20.84
CA MET A 565 -20.06 -22.38 -19.57
C MET A 565 -21.24 -22.61 -18.62
N ALA A 566 -22.47 -22.58 -19.13
CA ALA A 566 -23.67 -22.87 -18.35
C ALA A 566 -23.67 -24.32 -17.81
N HIS A 567 -23.23 -25.28 -18.62
CA HIS A 567 -23.08 -26.65 -18.20
C HIS A 567 -22.04 -26.82 -17.09
N ARG A 568 -20.84 -26.22 -17.28
CA ARG A 568 -19.77 -26.23 -16.26
C ARG A 568 -20.25 -25.61 -14.94
N ARG A 569 -21.01 -24.51 -15.01
CA ARG A 569 -21.61 -23.87 -13.84
C ARG A 569 -22.55 -24.79 -13.10
N THR A 570 -23.46 -25.45 -13.80
CA THR A 570 -24.40 -26.43 -13.20
C THR A 570 -23.66 -27.58 -12.50
N VAL A 571 -22.59 -28.09 -13.11
CA VAL A 571 -21.75 -29.12 -12.51
C VAL A 571 -21.01 -28.59 -11.27
N GLN A 572 -20.46 -27.40 -11.34
CA GLN A 572 -19.72 -26.81 -10.22
C GLN A 572 -20.64 -26.45 -9.05
N GLU A 573 -21.84 -25.94 -9.30
CA GLU A 573 -22.85 -25.68 -8.26
C GLU A 573 -23.25 -26.96 -7.51
N ALA A 574 -23.33 -28.09 -8.22
CA ALA A 574 -23.61 -29.37 -7.59
C ALA A 574 -22.45 -29.91 -6.73
N LYS A 575 -21.21 -29.60 -7.10
CA LYS A 575 -20.00 -29.96 -6.32
C LYS A 575 -19.76 -29.00 -5.13
N GLY A 576 -20.16 -27.75 -5.25
CA GLY A 576 -19.81 -26.64 -4.37
C GLY A 576 -18.58 -25.85 -4.86
N TRP A 577 -18.50 -24.58 -4.42
CA TRP A 577 -17.45 -23.66 -4.83
C TRP A 577 -16.24 -23.70 -3.88
N HIS A 578 -15.51 -24.79 -3.92
CA HIS A 578 -14.30 -25.04 -3.13
C HIS A 578 -13.30 -25.87 -3.94
N PRO A 579 -12.00 -25.90 -3.57
CA PRO A 579 -11.01 -26.75 -4.21
C PRO A 579 -11.44 -28.23 -4.24
N GLU A 580 -11.08 -28.95 -5.30
CA GLU A 580 -11.37 -30.39 -5.43
C GLU A 580 -10.56 -31.21 -4.43
N GLU A 581 -9.29 -30.84 -4.23
CA GLU A 581 -8.41 -31.47 -3.25
C GLU A 581 -8.35 -30.67 -1.95
N GLU A 582 -8.35 -31.36 -0.81
CA GLU A 582 -8.17 -30.72 0.48
C GLU A 582 -6.77 -30.14 0.59
N ARG A 583 -6.68 -28.83 0.78
CA ARG A 583 -5.39 -28.14 0.95
C ARG A 583 -4.85 -28.38 2.36
N LYS A 584 -3.52 -28.58 2.48
CA LYS A 584 -2.85 -28.86 3.77
C LYS A 584 -2.85 -27.66 4.74
N ARG A 585 -3.26 -26.46 4.29
CA ARG A 585 -3.25 -25.24 5.09
C ARG A 585 -4.26 -25.28 6.26
N LYS A 586 -3.84 -24.71 7.40
CA LYS A 586 -4.70 -24.58 8.58
C LYS A 586 -5.43 -23.23 8.58
N VAL A 587 -6.73 -23.27 8.38
CA VAL A 587 -7.58 -22.08 8.45
C VAL A 587 -8.01 -21.85 9.90
N SER A 588 -7.49 -20.81 10.54
CA SER A 588 -7.81 -20.43 11.91
C SER A 588 -9.23 -19.86 12.06
N LYS A 589 -9.70 -19.70 13.31
CA LYS A 589 -11.01 -19.08 13.57
C LYS A 589 -11.07 -17.64 13.04
N SER A 590 -9.99 -16.86 13.19
CA SER A 590 -9.91 -15.48 12.70
C SER A 590 -10.06 -15.41 11.17
N LEU A 591 -9.37 -16.29 10.45
CA LEU A 591 -9.48 -16.36 8.98
C LEU A 591 -10.87 -16.80 8.52
N LYS A 592 -11.52 -17.73 9.25
CA LYS A 592 -12.90 -18.14 8.95
C LYS A 592 -13.89 -17.00 9.13
N ILE A 593 -13.72 -16.18 10.19
CA ILE A 593 -14.56 -14.99 10.42
C ILE A 593 -14.35 -13.98 9.31
N TYR A 594 -13.10 -13.72 8.92
CA TYR A 594 -12.81 -12.81 7.81
C TYR A 594 -13.47 -13.30 6.51
N ALA A 595 -13.27 -14.55 6.13
CA ALA A 595 -13.85 -15.14 4.91
C ALA A 595 -15.38 -15.07 4.89
N LEU A 596 -16.02 -15.26 6.05
CA LEU A 596 -17.49 -15.23 6.17
C LEU A 596 -18.07 -13.85 5.85
N HIS A 597 -17.36 -12.78 6.21
CA HIS A 597 -17.85 -11.41 6.11
C HIS A 597 -17.18 -10.59 5.00
N SER A 598 -16.10 -11.07 4.37
CA SER A 598 -15.39 -10.32 3.34
C SER A 598 -16.20 -10.15 2.06
N THR A 599 -16.09 -8.99 1.43
CA THR A 599 -16.59 -8.73 0.08
C THR A 599 -15.56 -9.17 -0.96
N SER A 600 -15.93 -9.10 -2.25
CA SER A 600 -15.01 -9.35 -3.36
C SER A 600 -13.87 -8.31 -3.42
N ALA A 601 -12.81 -8.63 -4.14
CA ALA A 601 -11.69 -7.73 -4.38
C ALA A 601 -12.12 -6.42 -5.08
N ALA A 602 -13.08 -6.48 -6.01
CA ALA A 602 -13.64 -5.31 -6.68
C ALA A 602 -14.35 -4.32 -5.73
N LYS A 603 -14.62 -4.74 -4.49
CA LYS A 603 -15.20 -3.92 -3.41
C LYS A 603 -14.20 -3.68 -2.26
N GLY A 604 -12.90 -3.89 -2.50
CA GLY A 604 -11.85 -3.68 -1.52
C GLY A 604 -11.64 -4.82 -0.52
N ALA A 605 -12.30 -5.96 -0.69
CA ALA A 605 -12.22 -7.12 0.22
C ALA A 605 -12.42 -6.71 1.70
N VAL A 606 -13.39 -5.82 1.95
CA VAL A 606 -13.75 -5.34 3.29
C VAL A 606 -14.74 -6.29 3.96
N ARG A 607 -14.77 -6.28 5.29
CA ARG A 607 -15.82 -7.00 6.03
C ARG A 607 -17.09 -6.16 6.04
N VAL A 608 -18.21 -6.82 5.75
CA VAL A 608 -19.56 -6.26 5.84
C VAL A 608 -20.43 -7.10 6.76
N LEU A 609 -21.47 -6.49 7.35
CA LEU A 609 -22.44 -7.14 8.23
C LEU A 609 -23.56 -7.79 7.41
#